data_9f8b1366230b88a9b9b5b60e922013eb
#
_entry.id   9f8b1366230b88a9b9b5b60e922013eb
#
_cell.length_a   1.000
_cell.length_b   1.000
_cell.length_c   1.000
_cell.angle_alpha   90.00
_cell.angle_beta   90.00
_cell.angle_gamma   90.00
#
_symmetry.space_group_name_H-M   'P 1'
#
loop_
_entity.id
_entity.type
_entity.pdbx_description
1 polymer ?
#
loop_
_entity_poly.entity_id
_entity_poly.type
_entity_poly.pdbx_seq_one_letter_code
_entity_poly.pdbx_strand_id
1 'polypeptide(L)'
;MDKLLVKIENDSDFMNIVGDILENKMVQQMKNYRQHFNTSCFDHCLEVSYCSFIICKKLHLDYVSMARAALLHDLFLYDWRGSKKKLHLKRLHAFIHPYIALQNAQKICNINEKEQDIILKHMWPVTFFQFPKYRESFIITITDKLSSLNSFRKYILKKEEKSFLKYQKKLDS
;
A
#
# COMPACT_ATOMS: atom_id res chain seq x y z
N MET A 1 17.12 1.64 11.05
CA MET A 1 15.70 2.08 11.01
C MET A 1 15.47 2.82 9.70
N ASP A 2 14.43 2.50 8.97
CA ASP A 2 14.17 3.14 7.65
C ASP A 2 13.89 4.64 7.90
N LYS A 3 14.61 5.53 7.17
CA LYS A 3 14.45 7.00 7.27
C LYS A 3 13.01 7.47 7.06
N LEU A 4 12.22 6.70 6.32
CA LEU A 4 10.80 7.00 6.09
C LEU A 4 9.97 6.74 7.34
N LEU A 5 10.18 5.62 8.04
CA LEU A 5 9.45 5.30 9.28
C LEU A 5 9.68 6.37 10.34
N VAL A 6 10.92 6.84 10.51
CA VAL A 6 11.22 7.95 11.44
C VAL A 6 10.47 9.23 11.08
N LYS A 7 10.33 9.54 9.79
CA LYS A 7 9.55 10.71 9.35
C LYS A 7 8.07 10.55 9.64
N ILE A 8 7.52 9.36 9.42
CA ILE A 8 6.11 9.06 9.67
C ILE A 8 5.80 9.20 11.16
N GLU A 9 6.60 8.57 12.01
CA GLU A 9 6.42 8.59 13.48
C GLU A 9 6.54 10.01 14.08
N ASN A 10 7.32 10.89 13.46
CA ASN A 10 7.50 12.26 13.91
C ASN A 10 6.52 13.27 13.27
N ASP A 11 5.69 12.85 12.31
CA ASP A 11 4.66 13.73 11.71
C ASP A 11 3.38 13.67 12.53
N SER A 12 3.24 14.59 13.48
CA SER A 12 2.08 14.64 14.39
C SER A 12 0.76 14.82 13.65
N ASP A 13 0.73 15.59 12.56
CA ASP A 13 -0.50 15.79 11.77
C ASP A 13 -0.96 14.49 11.15
N PHE A 14 -0.03 13.72 10.58
CA PHE A 14 -0.34 12.41 10.00
C PHE A 14 -0.76 11.41 11.09
N MET A 15 -0.01 11.33 12.19
CA MET A 15 -0.30 10.40 13.28
C MET A 15 -1.64 10.68 13.98
N ASN A 16 -2.03 11.95 14.12
CA ASN A 16 -3.36 12.32 14.63
C ASN A 16 -4.52 11.86 13.72
N ILE A 17 -4.28 11.72 12.41
CA ILE A 17 -5.29 11.28 11.44
C ILE A 17 -5.43 9.75 11.40
N VAL A 18 -4.32 9.01 11.52
CA VAL A 18 -4.30 7.57 11.27
C VAL A 18 -4.00 6.70 12.49
N GLY A 19 -3.66 7.31 13.63
CA GLY A 19 -3.18 6.59 14.81
C GLY A 19 -4.15 5.52 15.32
N ASP A 20 -5.44 5.85 15.43
CA ASP A 20 -6.50 4.92 15.81
C ASP A 20 -6.66 3.75 14.84
N ILE A 21 -6.51 4.02 13.53
CA ILE A 21 -6.55 3.01 12.48
C ILE A 21 -5.31 2.11 12.57
N LEU A 22 -4.13 2.68 12.80
CA LEU A 22 -2.88 1.92 12.93
C LEU A 22 -2.92 0.94 14.11
N GLU A 23 -3.56 1.29 15.22
CA GLU A 23 -3.69 0.43 16.40
C GLU A 23 -4.70 -0.71 16.20
N ASN A 24 -5.55 -0.65 15.18
CA ASN A 24 -6.57 -1.65 14.94
C ASN A 24 -5.96 -3.02 14.64
N LYS A 25 -6.43 -4.07 15.33
CA LYS A 25 -5.93 -5.45 15.19
C LYS A 25 -5.97 -5.96 13.75
N MET A 26 -7.00 -5.61 12.98
CA MET A 26 -7.17 -6.05 11.59
C MET A 26 -6.11 -5.38 10.70
N VAL A 27 -5.79 -4.11 10.93
CA VAL A 27 -4.72 -3.40 10.23
C VAL A 27 -3.36 -3.98 10.59
N GLN A 28 -3.12 -4.28 11.87
CA GLN A 28 -1.87 -4.93 12.30
C GLN A 28 -1.66 -6.33 11.68
N GLN A 29 -2.74 -7.08 11.40
CA GLN A 29 -2.66 -8.37 10.72
C GLN A 29 -2.09 -8.26 9.29
N MET A 30 -2.18 -7.10 8.63
CA MET A 30 -1.58 -6.88 7.30
C MET A 30 -0.07 -7.13 7.28
N LYS A 31 0.62 -7.07 8.42
CA LYS A 31 2.05 -7.41 8.57
C LYS A 31 2.35 -8.87 8.21
N ASN A 32 1.37 -9.76 8.33
CA ASN A 32 1.53 -11.19 8.04
C ASN A 32 1.38 -11.51 6.54
N TYR A 33 0.92 -10.57 5.73
CA TYR A 33 0.66 -10.76 4.31
C TYR A 33 1.64 -9.94 3.46
N ARG A 34 2.19 -10.57 2.43
CA ARG A 34 3.12 -9.90 1.51
C ARG A 34 2.36 -9.20 0.40
N GLN A 35 2.69 -7.93 0.16
CA GLN A 35 2.17 -7.17 -0.97
C GLN A 35 3.09 -7.29 -2.19
N HIS A 36 4.30 -6.76 -2.11
CA HIS A 36 5.26 -6.78 -3.20
C HIS A 36 6.63 -7.26 -2.69
N PHE A 37 7.25 -8.21 -3.41
CA PHE A 37 8.61 -8.71 -3.13
C PHE A 37 8.83 -9.08 -1.65
N ASN A 38 9.51 -8.25 -0.88
CA ASN A 38 9.80 -8.46 0.54
C ASN A 38 9.05 -7.46 1.46
N THR A 39 8.11 -6.67 0.90
CA THR A 39 7.34 -5.67 1.64
C THR A 39 6.04 -6.29 2.13
N SER A 40 5.71 -6.11 3.42
CA SER A 40 4.39 -6.49 3.94
C SER A 40 3.30 -5.59 3.36
N CYS A 41 2.06 -6.06 3.39
CA CYS A 41 0.91 -5.25 3.00
C CYS A 41 0.77 -4.02 3.90
N PHE A 42 1.07 -4.15 5.20
CA PHE A 42 1.10 -3.04 6.16
C PHE A 42 2.11 -1.96 5.78
N ASP A 43 3.38 -2.35 5.56
CA ASP A 43 4.44 -1.39 5.23
C ASP A 43 4.16 -0.68 3.91
N HIS A 44 3.63 -1.40 2.92
CA HIS A 44 3.21 -0.82 1.64
C HIS A 44 2.11 0.22 1.84
N CYS A 45 1.02 -0.14 2.52
CA CYS A 45 -0.08 0.78 2.77
C CYS A 45 0.32 2.00 3.59
N LEU A 46 1.20 1.84 4.57
CA LEU A 46 1.74 2.94 5.36
C LEU A 46 2.58 3.91 4.49
N GLU A 47 3.47 3.38 3.64
CA GLU A 47 4.25 4.17 2.68
C GLU A 47 3.36 4.94 1.71
N VAL A 48 2.37 4.26 1.08
CA VAL A 48 1.42 4.87 0.14
C VAL A 48 0.59 5.94 0.83
N SER A 49 0.08 5.66 2.03
CA SER A 49 -0.70 6.60 2.83
C SER A 49 0.07 7.87 3.12
N TYR A 50 1.29 7.77 3.65
CA TYR A 50 2.10 8.93 3.98
C TYR A 50 2.51 9.75 2.76
N CYS A 51 2.96 9.10 1.68
CA CYS A 51 3.32 9.78 0.43
C CYS A 51 2.11 10.54 -0.15
N SER A 52 0.94 9.90 -0.19
CA SER A 52 -0.28 10.51 -0.70
C SER A 52 -0.77 11.66 0.17
N PHE A 53 -0.68 11.52 1.51
CA PHE A 53 -0.96 12.58 2.48
C PHE A 53 -0.12 13.83 2.22
N ILE A 54 1.21 13.68 2.08
CA ILE A 54 2.12 14.81 1.81
C ILE A 54 1.78 15.49 0.48
N ILE A 55 1.48 14.71 -0.57
CA ILE A 55 1.10 15.27 -1.88
C ILE A 55 -0.22 16.04 -1.76
N CYS A 56 -1.25 15.46 -1.17
CA CYS A 56 -2.54 16.12 -0.99
C CYS A 56 -2.44 17.39 -0.13
N LYS A 57 -1.65 17.36 0.94
CA LYS A 57 -1.40 18.54 1.78
C LYS A 57 -0.76 19.68 1.00
N LYS A 58 0.25 19.38 0.15
CA LYS A 58 0.90 20.37 -0.73
C LYS A 58 -0.03 20.92 -1.81
N LEU A 59 -0.95 20.11 -2.31
CA LEU A 59 -1.91 20.50 -3.34
C LEU A 59 -3.21 21.10 -2.77
N HIS A 60 -3.31 21.30 -1.46
CA HIS A 60 -4.51 21.79 -0.76
C HIS A 60 -5.76 20.95 -1.06
N LEU A 61 -5.58 19.62 -1.16
CA LEU A 61 -6.66 18.64 -1.32
C LEU A 61 -7.04 18.03 0.04
N ASP A 62 -8.03 17.17 0.06
CA ASP A 62 -8.47 16.48 1.27
C ASP A 62 -7.47 15.41 1.71
N TYR A 63 -6.42 15.86 2.39
CA TYR A 63 -5.35 15.01 2.88
C TYR A 63 -5.79 14.10 4.05
N VAL A 64 -6.87 14.44 4.76
CA VAL A 64 -7.41 13.63 5.86
C VAL A 64 -8.05 12.36 5.30
N SER A 65 -9.02 12.51 4.39
CA SER A 65 -9.63 11.35 3.71
C SER A 65 -8.59 10.54 2.94
N MET A 66 -7.59 11.22 2.34
CA MET A 66 -6.51 10.53 1.63
C MET A 66 -5.67 9.64 2.56
N ALA A 67 -5.19 10.16 3.69
CA ALA A 67 -4.35 9.40 4.62
C ALA A 67 -5.06 8.14 5.12
N ARG A 68 -6.32 8.28 5.54
CA ARG A 68 -7.16 7.20 6.05
C ARG A 68 -7.44 6.14 4.97
N ALA A 69 -7.93 6.57 3.82
CA ALA A 69 -8.29 5.67 2.73
C ALA A 69 -7.06 4.95 2.15
N ALA A 70 -5.94 5.67 1.97
CA ALA A 70 -4.72 5.08 1.46
C ALA A 70 -4.07 4.08 2.43
N LEU A 71 -4.25 4.25 3.75
CA LEU A 71 -3.82 3.25 4.72
C LEU A 71 -4.64 1.94 4.62
N LEU A 72 -5.89 2.05 4.18
CA LEU A 72 -6.86 0.94 4.12
C LEU A 72 -7.07 0.37 2.70
N HIS A 73 -6.43 0.94 1.65
CA HIS A 73 -6.74 0.61 0.25
C HIS A 73 -6.52 -0.86 -0.10
N ASP A 74 -5.56 -1.52 0.56
CA ASP A 74 -5.19 -2.92 0.38
C ASP A 74 -5.45 -3.77 1.63
N LEU A 75 -6.47 -3.41 2.43
CA LEU A 75 -6.86 -4.16 3.62
C LEU A 75 -7.53 -5.51 3.24
N PHE A 76 -6.75 -6.39 2.65
CA PHE A 76 -7.11 -7.80 2.45
C PHE A 76 -6.24 -8.69 3.35
N LEU A 77 -6.83 -9.73 3.93
CA LEU A 77 -6.18 -10.59 4.92
C LEU A 77 -6.06 -12.02 4.39
N TYR A 78 -5.44 -12.17 3.21
CA TYR A 78 -5.17 -13.46 2.58
C TYR A 78 -3.94 -13.42 1.69
N ASP A 79 -3.28 -14.56 1.53
CA ASP A 79 -2.16 -14.70 0.61
C ASP A 79 -2.67 -14.89 -0.84
N TRP A 80 -2.63 -13.83 -1.64
CA TRP A 80 -3.03 -13.84 -3.04
C TRP A 80 -2.00 -14.51 -3.98
N ARG A 81 -0.78 -14.80 -3.49
CA ARG A 81 0.32 -15.39 -4.27
C ARG A 81 0.37 -16.91 -4.22
N GLY A 82 -0.36 -17.52 -3.31
CA GLY A 82 -0.33 -18.96 -3.05
C GLY A 82 -0.80 -19.82 -4.23
N SER A 83 0.01 -20.83 -4.57
CA SER A 83 -0.10 -21.94 -5.51
C SER A 83 -0.51 -21.68 -6.97
N LYS A 84 0.12 -22.43 -7.92
CA LYS A 84 -0.10 -22.35 -9.38
C LYS A 84 -1.57 -22.55 -9.82
N LYS A 85 -2.38 -23.29 -9.06
CA LYS A 85 -3.82 -23.45 -9.29
C LYS A 85 -4.62 -22.14 -9.16
N LYS A 86 -4.05 -21.09 -8.55
CA LYS A 86 -4.67 -19.79 -8.33
C LYS A 86 -4.35 -18.71 -9.39
N LEU A 87 -3.84 -19.09 -10.56
CA LEU A 87 -3.56 -18.12 -11.63
C LEU A 87 -4.84 -17.36 -12.06
N HIS A 88 -5.97 -18.03 -12.05
CA HIS A 88 -7.29 -17.42 -12.29
C HIS A 88 -7.65 -16.40 -11.19
N LEU A 89 -7.40 -16.74 -9.91
CA LEU A 89 -7.59 -15.82 -8.78
C LEU A 89 -6.63 -14.61 -8.82
N LYS A 90 -5.42 -14.74 -9.38
CA LYS A 90 -4.49 -13.60 -9.54
C LYS A 90 -5.02 -12.56 -10.52
N ARG A 91 -5.64 -12.97 -11.63
CA ARG A 91 -6.30 -12.04 -12.56
C ARG A 91 -7.51 -11.37 -11.92
N LEU A 92 -8.30 -12.14 -11.16
CA LEU A 92 -9.46 -11.62 -10.44
C LEU A 92 -9.08 -10.77 -9.23
N HIS A 93 -7.90 -11.01 -8.61
CA HIS A 93 -7.45 -10.26 -7.43
C HIS A 93 -7.46 -8.75 -7.68
N ALA A 94 -6.90 -8.27 -8.79
CA ALA A 94 -6.87 -6.85 -9.14
C ALA A 94 -8.27 -6.21 -9.21
N PHE A 95 -9.31 -6.99 -9.50
CA PHE A 95 -10.70 -6.51 -9.59
C PHE A 95 -11.48 -6.69 -8.29
N ILE A 96 -11.10 -7.65 -7.45
CA ILE A 96 -11.87 -8.05 -6.27
C ILE A 96 -11.31 -7.42 -4.99
N HIS A 97 -9.97 -7.31 -4.84
CA HIS A 97 -9.39 -6.85 -3.58
C HIS A 97 -9.82 -5.44 -3.15
N PRO A 98 -10.09 -4.46 -4.05
CA PRO A 98 -10.58 -3.15 -3.61
C PRO A 98 -11.92 -3.23 -2.89
N TYR A 99 -12.80 -4.13 -3.32
CA TYR A 99 -14.09 -4.35 -2.66
C TYR A 99 -13.92 -5.04 -1.30
N ILE A 100 -13.02 -6.02 -1.22
CA ILE A 100 -12.69 -6.69 0.05
C ILE A 100 -12.08 -5.67 1.02
N ALA A 101 -11.14 -4.84 0.53
CA ALA A 101 -10.52 -3.78 1.33
C ALA A 101 -11.56 -2.81 1.87
N LEU A 102 -12.50 -2.35 1.03
CA LEU A 102 -13.59 -1.46 1.46
C LEU A 102 -14.48 -2.11 2.52
N GLN A 103 -14.91 -3.36 2.30
CA GLN A 103 -15.73 -4.09 3.28
C GLN A 103 -15.02 -4.25 4.63
N ASN A 104 -13.71 -4.48 4.60
CA ASN A 104 -12.93 -4.59 5.83
C ASN A 104 -12.70 -3.22 6.48
N ALA A 105 -12.45 -2.16 5.70
CA ALA A 105 -12.33 -0.79 6.19
C ALA A 105 -13.60 -0.31 6.91
N GLN A 106 -14.77 -0.63 6.36
CA GLN A 106 -16.07 -0.30 6.96
C GLN A 106 -16.35 -1.00 8.30
N LYS A 107 -15.64 -2.11 8.60
CA LYS A 107 -15.70 -2.77 9.92
C LYS A 107 -14.83 -2.07 10.97
N ILE A 108 -13.87 -1.26 10.53
CA ILE A 108 -12.91 -0.58 11.41
C ILE A 108 -13.39 0.82 11.78
N CYS A 109 -13.85 1.57 10.77
CA CYS A 109 -14.28 2.96 10.96
C CYS A 109 -15.35 3.38 9.94
N ASN A 110 -15.96 4.53 10.20
CA ASN A 110 -16.84 5.13 9.20
C ASN A 110 -16.02 5.61 8.00
N ILE A 111 -16.43 5.19 6.81
CA ILE A 111 -15.78 5.48 5.52
C ILE A 111 -16.71 6.41 4.72
N ASN A 112 -16.25 7.63 4.42
CA ASN A 112 -17.00 8.59 3.63
C ASN A 112 -16.94 8.27 2.12
N GLU A 113 -17.75 8.99 1.30
CA GLU A 113 -17.83 8.74 -0.15
C GLU A 113 -16.49 8.91 -0.87
N LYS A 114 -15.65 9.87 -0.46
CA LYS A 114 -14.34 10.10 -1.06
C LYS A 114 -13.38 8.98 -0.70
N GLU A 115 -13.36 8.56 0.56
CA GLU A 115 -12.57 7.42 1.02
C GLU A 115 -12.97 6.12 0.29
N GLN A 116 -14.27 5.90 0.06
CA GLN A 116 -14.75 4.78 -0.74
C GLN A 116 -14.21 4.84 -2.18
N ASP A 117 -14.28 6.00 -2.83
CA ASP A 117 -13.78 6.17 -4.19
C ASP A 117 -12.27 5.92 -4.27
N ILE A 118 -11.49 6.43 -3.31
CA ILE A 118 -10.05 6.21 -3.20
C ILE A 118 -9.74 4.71 -3.08
N ILE A 119 -10.41 3.99 -2.18
CA ILE A 119 -10.19 2.55 -1.96
C ILE A 119 -10.62 1.75 -3.20
N LEU A 120 -11.80 2.00 -3.74
CA LEU A 120 -12.33 1.18 -4.84
C LEU A 120 -11.57 1.37 -6.15
N LYS A 121 -10.99 2.56 -6.38
CA LYS A 121 -10.47 2.94 -7.69
C LYS A 121 -8.96 3.07 -7.77
N HIS A 122 -8.23 2.70 -6.70
CA HIS A 122 -6.76 2.77 -6.69
C HIS A 122 -6.11 1.92 -7.79
N MET A 123 -6.79 0.86 -8.25
CA MET A 123 -6.30 0.00 -9.34
C MET A 123 -6.44 0.59 -10.74
N TRP A 124 -7.07 1.76 -10.92
CA TRP A 124 -7.12 2.40 -12.22
C TRP A 124 -5.69 2.67 -12.76
N PRO A 125 -5.40 2.51 -14.09
CA PRO A 125 -6.30 2.16 -15.19
C PRO A 125 -6.46 0.63 -15.44
N VAL A 126 -5.92 -0.26 -14.59
CA VAL A 126 -6.10 -1.70 -14.74
C VAL A 126 -7.59 -2.07 -14.71
N THR A 127 -8.35 -1.43 -13.81
CA THR A 127 -9.81 -1.50 -13.75
C THR A 127 -10.43 -0.33 -14.58
N PHE A 128 -10.25 -0.36 -15.87
CA PHE A 128 -10.55 0.77 -16.79
C PHE A 128 -11.96 1.37 -16.61
N PHE A 129 -12.98 0.53 -16.36
CA PHE A 129 -14.37 1.00 -16.17
C PHE A 129 -14.62 1.65 -14.80
N GLN A 130 -13.67 1.60 -13.88
CA GLN A 130 -13.76 2.22 -12.56
C GLN A 130 -12.98 3.54 -12.54
N PHE A 131 -13.46 4.52 -13.30
CA PHE A 131 -12.80 5.81 -13.40
C PHE A 131 -12.84 6.58 -12.06
N PRO A 132 -11.71 7.13 -11.58
CA PRO A 132 -11.65 7.94 -10.38
C PRO A 132 -12.56 9.17 -10.45
N LYS A 133 -13.32 9.45 -9.39
CA LYS A 133 -14.23 10.60 -9.31
C LYS A 133 -13.53 11.83 -8.72
N TYR A 134 -12.60 11.61 -7.77
CA TYR A 134 -11.92 12.67 -7.04
C TYR A 134 -10.45 12.77 -7.45
N ARG A 135 -9.87 13.97 -7.31
CA ARG A 135 -8.43 14.21 -7.57
C ARG A 135 -7.55 13.31 -6.68
N GLU A 136 -7.94 13.12 -5.45
CA GLU A 136 -7.30 12.24 -4.49
C GLU A 136 -7.22 10.80 -5.01
N SER A 137 -8.26 10.31 -5.65
CA SER A 137 -8.29 8.96 -6.23
C SER A 137 -7.29 8.78 -7.39
N PHE A 138 -6.95 9.84 -8.12
CA PHE A 138 -5.84 9.80 -9.08
C PHE A 138 -4.48 9.78 -8.39
N ILE A 139 -4.33 10.51 -7.29
CA ILE A 139 -3.06 10.56 -6.55
C ILE A 139 -2.72 9.16 -6.01
N ILE A 140 -3.67 8.45 -5.40
CA ILE A 140 -3.40 7.10 -4.90
C ILE A 140 -3.01 6.15 -6.04
N THR A 141 -3.63 6.23 -7.21
CA THR A 141 -3.26 5.35 -8.34
C THR A 141 -1.80 5.53 -8.75
N ILE A 142 -1.26 6.73 -8.62
CA ILE A 142 0.13 7.05 -8.94
C ILE A 142 1.05 6.61 -7.80
N THR A 143 0.73 6.98 -6.57
CA THR A 143 1.58 6.69 -5.39
C THR A 143 1.69 5.21 -5.11
N ASP A 144 0.61 4.45 -5.25
CA ASP A 144 0.61 2.98 -5.15
C ASP A 144 1.58 2.35 -6.16
N LYS A 145 1.49 2.73 -7.43
CA LYS A 145 2.37 2.20 -8.48
C LYS A 145 3.84 2.59 -8.28
N LEU A 146 4.10 3.83 -7.84
CA LEU A 146 5.47 4.28 -7.54
C LEU A 146 6.05 3.54 -6.33
N SER A 147 5.28 3.29 -5.27
CA SER A 147 5.73 2.50 -4.11
C SER A 147 6.04 1.06 -4.53
N SER A 148 5.19 0.45 -5.35
CA SER A 148 5.41 -0.88 -5.91
C SER A 148 6.70 -0.94 -6.75
N LEU A 149 6.97 0.07 -7.58
CA LEU A 149 8.18 0.16 -8.39
C LEU A 149 9.44 0.36 -7.52
N ASN A 150 9.37 1.18 -6.47
CA ASN A 150 10.45 1.36 -5.52
C ASN A 150 10.78 0.06 -4.78
N SER A 151 9.77 -0.69 -4.38
CA SER A 151 9.93 -2.01 -3.74
C SER A 151 10.61 -3.01 -4.69
N PHE A 152 10.26 -3.00 -5.98
CA PHE A 152 10.93 -3.80 -7.01
C PHE A 152 12.40 -3.41 -7.15
N ARG A 153 12.71 -2.11 -7.28
CA ARG A 153 14.07 -1.60 -7.39
C ARG A 153 14.93 -2.00 -6.18
N LYS A 154 14.43 -1.80 -4.97
CA LYS A 154 15.10 -2.21 -3.72
C LYS A 154 15.37 -3.73 -3.70
N TYR A 155 14.41 -4.53 -4.17
CA TYR A 155 14.57 -5.99 -4.26
C TYR A 155 15.70 -6.40 -5.22
N ILE A 156 15.76 -5.82 -6.42
CA ILE A 156 16.80 -6.12 -7.41
C ILE A 156 18.18 -5.75 -6.87
N LEU A 157 18.35 -4.53 -6.34
CA LEU A 157 19.63 -4.07 -5.78
C LEU A 157 20.14 -5.01 -4.66
N LYS A 158 19.26 -5.42 -3.76
CA LYS A 158 19.62 -6.37 -2.68
C LYS A 158 19.98 -7.76 -3.21
N LYS A 159 19.37 -8.19 -4.31
CA LYS A 159 19.71 -9.47 -4.96
C LYS A 159 21.09 -9.41 -5.63
N GLU A 160 21.41 -8.31 -6.30
CA GLU A 160 22.71 -8.08 -6.92
C GLU A 160 23.82 -8.02 -5.87
N GLU A 161 23.62 -7.28 -4.78
CA GLU A 161 24.56 -7.20 -3.67
C GLU A 161 24.86 -8.59 -3.06
N LYS A 162 23.82 -9.38 -2.80
CA LYS A 162 24.00 -10.76 -2.30
C LYS A 162 24.73 -11.65 -3.30
N SER A 163 24.49 -11.50 -4.59
CA SER A 163 25.19 -12.26 -5.64
C SER A 163 26.67 -11.89 -5.69
N PHE A 164 26.99 -10.60 -5.60
CA PHE A 164 28.35 -10.07 -5.57
C PHE A 164 29.12 -10.57 -4.34
N LEU A 165 28.52 -10.49 -3.15
CA LEU A 165 29.15 -11.01 -1.90
C LEU A 165 29.39 -12.53 -1.95
N LYS A 166 28.50 -13.29 -2.58
CA LYS A 166 28.68 -14.73 -2.79
C LYS A 166 29.84 -15.01 -3.76
N TYR A 167 30.00 -14.19 -4.79
CA TYR A 167 31.11 -14.30 -5.74
C TYR A 167 32.47 -13.98 -5.07
N GLN A 168 32.56 -12.91 -4.28
CA GLN A 168 33.76 -12.56 -3.53
C GLN A 168 34.20 -13.69 -2.59
N LYS A 169 33.27 -14.25 -1.78
CA LYS A 169 33.57 -15.39 -0.88
C LYS A 169 34.07 -16.62 -1.62
N LYS A 170 33.76 -16.77 -2.91
CA LYS A 170 34.22 -17.89 -3.73
C LYS A 170 35.62 -17.65 -4.33
N LEU A 171 36.06 -16.39 -4.40
CA LEU A 171 37.41 -16.01 -4.81
C LEU A 171 38.42 -16.09 -3.66
N ASP A 172 37.93 -15.92 -2.41
CA ASP A 172 38.73 -15.93 -1.20
C ASP A 172 38.89 -17.35 -0.57
N SER A 173 38.22 -18.36 -1.16
CA SER A 173 38.26 -19.78 -0.76
C SER A 173 39.09 -20.63 -1.71
#